data_6bea97daa05cca19137da9d554b552dd
#
_entry.id   6bea97daa05cca19137da9d554b552dd
#
_cell.length_a   1.000
_cell.length_b   1.000
_cell.length_c   1.000
_cell.angle_alpha   90.00
_cell.angle_beta   90.00
_cell.angle_gamma   90.00
#
_symmetry.space_group_name_H-M   'P 1'
#
loop_
_entity.id
_entity.type
_entity.pdbx_description
1 polymer ?
#
loop_
_entity_poly.entity_id
_entity_poly.type
_entity_poly.pdbx_seq_one_letter_code
_entity_poly.pdbx_strand_id
1 'polypeptide(L)'
;MLPALVYRTLRTARPKCLHKFCWNFGVKGLVSVEKFKRRIRRGEYFPPFLYLSILNSCNLRCQGCWVDVAAERHELDLEVLNRTIEGAKAQGNSFFGILGGEPFMHSQLMDLLAAHPDCYFQVFTNGQFITEKVAARLAAMGNVTPLISIEGRDLTSDERRGNKDVLNRTLRGLDHCLKAGLLTGVATSVCQTNIGELLTESWLRELVSRGVHYVWYHTYRPVGPKMNPALALRPEQLVEVRKFVVEMRSRVPIAIIDAYYDHRGQALCPMSTGISHHVGPTGGIEPCPIIQFAAEDIRDPRGIGITMRDSGFLKDFRELSARHTRGCVVLERPDLVKEIVLKHGARDTTLRGTAMAELDAMTPRFSQWLPGEEVPERHWMYRLSKKFWFSDFGAYRDTAQDAEGRARKLRQQLQPVSNGISSSTQP
;
A
#
# COMPACT_ATOMS: atom_id res chain seq x y z
N MET A 1 -0.80 -14.57 -22.52
CA MET A 1 -0.30 -13.70 -21.42
C MET A 1 0.14 -14.52 -20.22
N LEU A 2 -0.78 -15.19 -19.48
CA LEU A 2 -0.43 -15.98 -18.29
C LEU A 2 0.68 -17.02 -18.51
N PRO A 3 0.66 -17.86 -19.57
CA PRO A 3 1.76 -18.79 -19.82
C PRO A 3 3.13 -18.12 -19.94
N ALA A 4 3.21 -16.98 -20.61
CA ALA A 4 4.45 -16.22 -20.76
C ALA A 4 4.94 -15.64 -19.42
N LEU A 5 4.04 -15.12 -18.56
CA LEU A 5 4.37 -14.66 -17.22
C LEU A 5 4.91 -15.83 -16.36
N VAL A 6 4.21 -16.96 -16.34
CA VAL A 6 4.61 -18.14 -15.58
C VAL A 6 5.97 -18.66 -16.07
N TYR A 7 6.11 -18.86 -17.39
CA TYR A 7 7.36 -19.33 -18.00
C TYR A 7 8.54 -18.43 -17.65
N ARG A 8 8.37 -17.10 -17.79
CA ARG A 8 9.39 -16.12 -17.43
C ARG A 8 9.78 -16.20 -15.95
N THR A 9 8.78 -16.26 -15.07
CA THR A 9 9.00 -16.34 -13.62
C THR A 9 9.75 -17.61 -13.23
N LEU A 10 9.38 -18.75 -13.82
CA LEU A 10 10.05 -20.04 -13.58
C LEU A 10 11.51 -20.06 -14.06
N ARG A 11 11.82 -19.30 -15.13
CA ARG A 11 13.20 -19.21 -15.66
C ARG A 11 14.09 -18.25 -14.89
N THR A 12 13.54 -17.21 -14.30
CA THR A 12 14.31 -16.10 -13.71
C THR A 12 14.40 -16.18 -12.19
N ALA A 13 13.39 -16.75 -11.52
CA ALA A 13 13.41 -16.85 -10.07
C ALA A 13 14.00 -18.20 -9.60
N ARG A 14 14.76 -18.15 -8.50
CA ARG A 14 15.32 -19.38 -7.89
C ARG A 14 14.20 -20.30 -7.38
N PRO A 15 14.34 -21.64 -7.53
CA PRO A 15 13.34 -22.59 -7.06
C PRO A 15 12.95 -22.40 -5.58
N LYS A 16 13.91 -22.10 -4.72
CA LYS A 16 13.66 -21.82 -3.29
C LYS A 16 12.76 -20.60 -3.07
N CYS A 17 12.98 -19.51 -3.84
CA CYS A 17 12.16 -18.31 -3.77
C CYS A 17 10.72 -18.60 -4.24
N LEU A 18 10.58 -19.36 -5.33
CA LEU A 18 9.29 -19.82 -5.84
C LEU A 18 8.55 -20.70 -4.83
N HIS A 19 9.25 -21.68 -4.27
CA HIS A 19 8.67 -22.58 -3.26
C HIS A 19 8.17 -21.78 -2.04
N LYS A 20 9.00 -20.88 -1.49
CA LYS A 20 8.61 -20.04 -0.34
C LYS A 20 7.45 -19.10 -0.68
N PHE A 21 7.45 -18.51 -1.87
CA PHE A 21 6.33 -17.71 -2.36
C PHE A 21 5.04 -18.52 -2.45
N CYS A 22 5.07 -19.64 -3.16
CA CYS A 22 3.88 -20.49 -3.33
C CYS A 22 3.36 -21.02 -1.98
N TRP A 23 4.24 -21.45 -1.09
CA TRP A 23 3.84 -22.03 0.17
C TRP A 23 3.47 -20.97 1.23
N ASN A 24 4.40 -20.06 1.56
CA ASN A 24 4.19 -19.12 2.67
C ASN A 24 3.21 -17.98 2.30
N PHE A 25 3.30 -17.45 1.08
CA PHE A 25 2.35 -16.43 0.61
C PHE A 25 1.10 -17.06 0.00
N GLY A 26 1.24 -17.99 -0.94
CA GLY A 26 0.11 -18.60 -1.64
C GLY A 26 -0.77 -19.43 -0.70
N VAL A 27 -0.30 -20.60 -0.27
CA VAL A 27 -1.11 -21.56 0.49
C VAL A 27 -1.44 -21.03 1.89
N LYS A 28 -0.43 -20.66 2.68
CA LYS A 28 -0.67 -20.16 4.04
C LYS A 28 -1.44 -18.83 4.04
N GLY A 29 -1.20 -17.95 3.08
CA GLY A 29 -1.94 -16.71 2.95
C GLY A 29 -3.43 -16.93 2.66
N LEU A 30 -3.79 -17.89 1.78
CA LEU A 30 -5.19 -18.29 1.59
C LEU A 30 -5.82 -18.82 2.88
N VAL A 31 -5.08 -19.64 3.64
CA VAL A 31 -5.54 -20.12 4.94
C VAL A 31 -5.74 -18.96 5.92
N SER A 32 -4.85 -17.97 5.92
CA SER A 32 -4.97 -16.77 6.76
C SER A 32 -6.24 -15.97 6.42
N VAL A 33 -6.50 -15.74 5.14
CA VAL A 33 -7.73 -15.06 4.69
C VAL A 33 -8.99 -15.85 5.05
N GLU A 34 -8.96 -17.19 4.93
CA GLU A 34 -10.12 -18.00 5.32
C GLU A 34 -10.35 -17.99 6.85
N LYS A 35 -9.29 -17.99 7.66
CA LYS A 35 -9.39 -17.76 9.11
C LYS A 35 -9.99 -16.39 9.42
N PHE A 36 -9.55 -15.35 8.72
CA PHE A 36 -10.11 -14.01 8.83
C PHE A 36 -11.61 -13.98 8.53
N LYS A 37 -12.07 -14.60 7.42
CA LYS A 37 -13.49 -14.70 7.07
C LYS A 37 -14.31 -15.42 8.15
N ARG A 38 -13.77 -16.45 8.78
CA ARG A 38 -14.42 -17.15 9.88
C ARG A 38 -14.54 -16.29 11.13
N ARG A 39 -13.48 -15.51 11.44
CA ARG A 39 -13.48 -14.59 12.59
C ARG A 39 -14.51 -13.48 12.44
N ILE A 40 -14.52 -12.77 11.30
CA ILE A 40 -15.47 -11.68 11.09
C ILE A 40 -16.94 -12.16 11.18
N ARG A 41 -17.23 -13.41 10.76
CA ARG A 41 -18.58 -14.01 10.95
C ARG A 41 -18.93 -14.26 12.42
N ARG A 42 -17.95 -14.37 13.31
CA ARG A 42 -18.12 -14.52 14.76
C ARG A 42 -18.05 -13.20 15.53
N GLY A 43 -17.90 -12.08 14.81
CA GLY A 43 -17.67 -10.78 15.43
C GLY A 43 -16.26 -10.60 16.02
N GLU A 44 -15.34 -11.52 15.75
CA GLU A 44 -13.95 -11.43 16.13
C GLU A 44 -13.15 -10.77 15.00
N TYR A 45 -12.03 -10.13 15.37
CA TYR A 45 -11.25 -9.44 14.36
C TYR A 45 -9.74 -9.60 14.58
N PHE A 46 -9.06 -10.03 13.54
CA PHE A 46 -7.60 -9.94 13.39
C PHE A 46 -7.25 -9.97 11.89
N PRO A 47 -6.48 -9.01 11.35
CA PRO A 47 -6.21 -8.90 9.92
C PRO A 47 -5.32 -10.04 9.43
N PRO A 48 -5.53 -10.58 8.22
CA PRO A 48 -4.66 -11.61 7.65
C PRO A 48 -3.30 -11.09 7.21
N PHE A 49 -3.15 -9.76 7.03
CA PHE A 49 -1.91 -9.10 6.62
C PHE A 49 -1.56 -7.96 7.56
N LEU A 50 -0.27 -7.84 7.88
CA LEU A 50 0.26 -6.73 8.65
C LEU A 50 1.39 -6.04 7.90
N TYR A 51 1.39 -4.71 7.98
CA TYR A 51 2.49 -3.87 7.53
C TYR A 51 3.23 -3.31 8.74
N LEU A 52 4.55 -3.44 8.76
CA LEU A 52 5.41 -3.03 9.87
C LEU A 52 6.39 -1.97 9.38
N SER A 53 6.23 -0.74 9.81
CA SER A 53 7.27 0.29 9.67
C SER A 53 8.29 0.13 10.78
N ILE A 54 9.43 -0.46 10.46
CA ILE A 54 10.42 -0.85 11.45
C ILE A 54 11.32 0.30 11.90
N LEU A 55 11.35 1.41 11.13
CA LEU A 55 12.08 2.64 11.44
C LEU A 55 11.53 3.82 10.63
N ASN A 56 11.87 5.06 11.06
CA ASN A 56 11.56 6.27 10.29
C ASN A 56 12.73 6.80 9.45
N SER A 57 13.97 6.37 9.71
CA SER A 57 15.16 6.88 9.01
C SER A 57 15.21 6.49 7.54
N CYS A 58 15.59 7.42 6.67
CA CYS A 58 15.75 7.20 5.23
C CYS A 58 16.89 8.06 4.68
N ASN A 59 17.58 7.56 3.68
CA ASN A 59 18.63 8.29 2.95
C ASN A 59 18.08 9.22 1.86
N LEU A 60 16.77 9.21 1.61
CA LEU A 60 16.08 10.04 0.62
C LEU A 60 15.11 11.02 1.28
N ARG A 61 14.71 12.05 0.52
CA ARG A 61 13.77 13.10 0.94
C ARG A 61 12.70 13.27 -0.14
N CYS A 62 11.95 12.19 -0.41
CA CYS A 62 10.96 12.14 -1.48
C CYS A 62 9.87 13.20 -1.31
N GLN A 63 9.42 13.77 -2.42
CA GLN A 63 8.28 14.68 -2.43
C GLN A 63 7.01 13.96 -2.01
N GLY A 64 6.31 14.49 -1.01
CA GLY A 64 5.07 13.93 -0.50
C GLY A 64 5.23 12.57 0.20
N CYS A 65 6.40 12.30 0.76
CA CYS A 65 6.60 11.16 1.64
C CYS A 65 5.79 11.33 2.92
N TRP A 66 5.03 10.30 3.30
CA TRP A 66 4.23 10.30 4.52
C TRP A 66 5.07 10.00 5.79
N VAL A 67 6.28 9.45 5.61
CA VAL A 67 7.18 9.14 6.73
C VAL A 67 7.90 10.40 7.21
N ASP A 68 7.99 10.58 8.51
CA ASP A 68 8.69 11.69 9.13
C ASP A 68 10.20 11.43 9.22
N VAL A 69 10.85 11.48 8.05
CA VAL A 69 12.29 11.17 7.91
C VAL A 69 13.22 12.27 8.43
N ALA A 70 12.67 13.42 8.79
CA ALA A 70 13.43 14.55 9.35
C ALA A 70 13.42 14.55 10.88
N ALA A 71 12.51 13.78 11.50
CA ALA A 71 12.44 13.65 12.95
C ALA A 71 13.61 12.82 13.50
N GLU A 72 13.74 12.81 14.82
CA GLU A 72 14.67 11.95 15.54
C GLU A 72 14.53 10.49 15.10
N ARG A 73 15.65 9.80 15.02
CA ARG A 73 15.67 8.39 14.62
C ARG A 73 14.90 7.53 15.60
N HIS A 74 13.93 6.82 15.09
CA HIS A 74 13.15 5.82 15.81
C HIS A 74 13.25 4.49 15.08
N GLU A 75 13.49 3.42 15.85
CA GLU A 75 13.70 2.07 15.32
C GLU A 75 13.09 1.07 16.31
N LEU A 76 12.35 0.10 15.81
CA LEU A 76 11.78 -0.96 16.63
C LEU A 76 12.83 -2.04 16.91
N ASP A 77 13.01 -2.40 18.17
CA ASP A 77 13.93 -3.45 18.58
C ASP A 77 13.55 -4.82 17.98
N LEU A 78 14.56 -5.62 17.67
CA LEU A 78 14.39 -6.96 17.11
C LEU A 78 13.51 -7.86 17.98
N GLU A 79 13.64 -7.77 19.29
CA GLU A 79 12.81 -8.55 20.23
C GLU A 79 11.34 -8.19 20.12
N VAL A 80 11.02 -6.89 20.07
CA VAL A 80 9.65 -6.38 19.89
C VAL A 80 9.08 -6.83 18.54
N LEU A 81 9.87 -6.74 17.47
CA LEU A 81 9.47 -7.19 16.14
C LEU A 81 9.22 -8.70 16.09
N ASN A 82 10.12 -9.51 16.66
CA ASN A 82 9.97 -10.96 16.74
C ASN A 82 8.70 -11.34 17.52
N ARG A 83 8.46 -10.74 18.68
CA ARG A 83 7.25 -10.98 19.49
C ARG A 83 5.98 -10.60 18.72
N THR A 84 6.00 -9.50 17.99
CA THR A 84 4.89 -9.04 17.16
C THR A 84 4.58 -10.04 16.04
N ILE A 85 5.61 -10.51 15.33
CA ILE A 85 5.47 -11.49 14.23
C ILE A 85 4.98 -12.84 14.80
N GLU A 86 5.55 -13.34 15.89
CA GLU A 86 5.10 -14.59 16.53
C GLU A 86 3.64 -14.49 17.01
N GLY A 87 3.26 -13.36 17.61
CA GLY A 87 1.87 -13.11 18.01
C GLY A 87 0.91 -13.11 16.81
N ALA A 88 1.31 -12.54 15.67
CA ALA A 88 0.53 -12.57 14.44
C ALA A 88 0.50 -13.96 13.80
N LYS A 89 1.61 -14.71 13.83
CA LYS A 89 1.67 -16.12 13.38
C LYS A 89 0.70 -17.00 14.17
N ALA A 90 0.60 -16.80 15.49
CA ALA A 90 -0.39 -17.50 16.34
C ALA A 90 -1.83 -17.21 15.87
N GLN A 91 -2.08 -16.05 15.27
CA GLN A 91 -3.35 -15.73 14.61
C GLN A 91 -3.47 -16.32 13.20
N GLY A 92 -2.42 -16.89 12.65
CA GLY A 92 -2.39 -17.55 11.35
C GLY A 92 -1.82 -16.69 10.22
N ASN A 93 -1.21 -15.56 10.53
CA ASN A 93 -0.52 -14.75 9.53
C ASN A 93 0.77 -15.43 9.07
N SER A 94 1.06 -15.29 7.79
CA SER A 94 2.30 -15.77 7.18
C SER A 94 2.91 -14.77 6.21
N PHE A 95 2.24 -13.63 6.01
CA PHE A 95 2.69 -12.56 5.13
C PHE A 95 2.78 -11.24 5.88
N PHE A 96 3.91 -10.55 5.68
CA PHE A 96 4.19 -9.26 6.29
C PHE A 96 4.78 -8.30 5.27
N GLY A 97 4.25 -7.07 5.23
CA GLY A 97 4.89 -5.96 4.53
C GLY A 97 5.86 -5.26 5.47
N ILE A 98 7.11 -5.14 5.07
CA ILE A 98 8.12 -4.38 5.82
C ILE A 98 8.29 -3.02 5.16
N LEU A 99 7.97 -1.99 5.92
CA LEU A 99 8.05 -0.58 5.56
C LEU A 99 8.97 0.18 6.52
N GLY A 100 8.98 1.49 6.36
CA GLY A 100 9.69 2.41 7.22
C GLY A 100 10.09 3.65 6.43
N GLY A 101 11.18 4.29 6.83
CA GLY A 101 11.91 5.18 5.96
C GLY A 101 12.57 4.37 4.85
N GLU A 102 13.74 3.79 5.12
CA GLU A 102 14.36 2.77 4.27
C GLU A 102 14.67 1.52 5.12
N PRO A 103 13.96 0.41 4.93
CA PRO A 103 14.11 -0.77 5.79
C PRO A 103 15.54 -1.32 5.85
N PHE A 104 16.32 -1.23 4.76
CA PHE A 104 17.70 -1.70 4.75
C PHE A 104 18.67 -0.81 5.55
N MET A 105 18.19 0.29 6.15
CA MET A 105 18.95 1.06 7.15
C MET A 105 18.76 0.53 8.58
N HIS A 106 17.81 -0.41 8.80
CA HIS A 106 17.64 -1.09 10.08
C HIS A 106 18.73 -2.14 10.25
N SER A 107 19.53 -2.01 11.32
CA SER A 107 20.72 -2.83 11.55
C SER A 107 20.44 -4.33 11.61
N GLN A 108 19.26 -4.71 12.11
CA GLN A 108 18.87 -6.10 12.36
C GLN A 108 17.80 -6.62 11.39
N LEU A 109 17.53 -5.91 10.27
CA LEU A 109 16.55 -6.38 9.28
C LEU A 109 16.83 -7.80 8.79
N MET A 110 18.10 -8.08 8.46
CA MET A 110 18.48 -9.38 7.92
C MET A 110 18.30 -10.53 8.93
N ASP A 111 18.43 -10.24 10.20
CA ASP A 111 18.26 -11.21 11.28
C ASP A 111 16.76 -11.44 11.54
N LEU A 112 15.95 -10.38 11.49
CA LEU A 112 14.48 -10.48 11.52
C LEU A 112 13.94 -11.40 10.41
N LEU A 113 14.37 -11.17 9.17
CA LEU A 113 13.93 -11.97 8.02
C LEU A 113 14.36 -13.44 8.12
N ALA A 114 15.55 -13.68 8.66
CA ALA A 114 16.11 -15.04 8.86
C ALA A 114 15.43 -15.78 10.00
N ALA A 115 14.98 -15.08 11.05
CA ALA A 115 14.32 -15.67 12.22
C ALA A 115 12.94 -16.28 11.89
N HIS A 116 12.29 -15.84 10.80
CA HIS A 116 10.94 -16.29 10.42
C HIS A 116 10.91 -16.94 9.02
N PRO A 117 11.59 -18.08 8.82
CA PRO A 117 11.68 -18.74 7.51
C PRO A 117 10.35 -19.32 7.02
N ASP A 118 9.35 -19.42 7.88
CA ASP A 118 7.98 -19.89 7.63
C ASP A 118 7.02 -18.76 7.26
N CYS A 119 7.47 -17.49 7.29
CA CYS A 119 6.77 -16.32 6.77
C CYS A 119 7.27 -15.92 5.38
N TYR A 120 6.53 -15.01 4.73
CA TYR A 120 6.92 -14.35 3.49
C TYR A 120 6.88 -12.84 3.68
N PHE A 121 7.98 -12.17 3.34
CA PHE A 121 8.16 -10.74 3.55
C PHE A 121 8.19 -9.99 2.23
N GLN A 122 7.36 -8.96 2.11
CA GLN A 122 7.46 -7.96 1.06
C GLN A 122 8.14 -6.73 1.64
N VAL A 123 9.36 -6.43 1.18
CA VAL A 123 10.15 -5.31 1.70
C VAL A 123 10.08 -4.14 0.73
N PHE A 124 9.44 -3.05 1.14
CA PHE A 124 9.34 -1.80 0.38
C PHE A 124 10.64 -1.02 0.55
N THR A 125 11.37 -0.80 -0.52
CA THR A 125 12.71 -0.21 -0.46
C THR A 125 12.98 0.70 -1.65
N ASN A 126 13.88 1.67 -1.45
CA ASN A 126 14.42 2.45 -2.56
C ASN A 126 15.54 1.70 -3.33
N GLY A 127 15.94 0.53 -2.86
CA GLY A 127 16.89 -0.37 -3.51
C GLY A 127 18.36 -0.01 -3.38
N GLN A 128 18.70 1.17 -2.88
CA GLN A 128 20.08 1.67 -2.91
C GLN A 128 21.05 0.92 -1.97
N PHE A 129 20.52 0.26 -0.94
CA PHE A 129 21.32 -0.54 -0.01
C PHE A 129 21.41 -2.03 -0.41
N ILE A 130 20.77 -2.42 -1.51
CA ILE A 130 20.80 -3.80 -1.98
C ILE A 130 22.03 -4.01 -2.87
N THR A 131 23.14 -4.40 -2.23
CA THR A 131 24.36 -4.87 -2.91
C THR A 131 24.21 -6.30 -3.41
N GLU A 132 25.15 -6.78 -4.24
CA GLU A 132 25.18 -8.20 -4.66
C GLU A 132 25.18 -9.16 -3.45
N LYS A 133 25.96 -8.83 -2.40
CA LYS A 133 26.02 -9.62 -1.16
C LYS A 133 24.67 -9.67 -0.43
N VAL A 134 23.99 -8.52 -0.33
CA VAL A 134 22.65 -8.44 0.28
C VAL A 134 21.66 -9.25 -0.53
N ALA A 135 21.60 -9.06 -1.86
CA ALA A 135 20.71 -9.79 -2.74
C ALA A 135 20.95 -11.32 -2.68
N ALA A 136 22.21 -11.76 -2.66
CA ALA A 136 22.57 -13.17 -2.50
C ALA A 136 22.08 -13.75 -1.17
N ARG A 137 22.22 -13.00 -0.05
CA ARG A 137 21.74 -13.40 1.28
C ARG A 137 20.19 -13.53 1.29
N LEU A 138 19.47 -12.55 0.72
CA LEU A 138 18.00 -12.61 0.58
C LEU A 138 17.56 -13.82 -0.25
N ALA A 139 18.23 -14.09 -1.36
CA ALA A 139 17.96 -15.24 -2.22
C ALA A 139 18.25 -16.58 -1.54
N ALA A 140 19.26 -16.63 -0.68
CA ALA A 140 19.57 -17.82 0.14
C ALA A 140 18.48 -18.08 1.19
N MET A 141 17.85 -17.05 1.77
CA MET A 141 16.66 -17.20 2.62
C MET A 141 15.43 -17.63 1.82
N GLY A 142 15.16 -16.99 0.69
CA GLY A 142 14.08 -17.31 -0.24
C GLY A 142 12.69 -16.85 0.17
N ASN A 143 12.52 -16.32 1.36
CA ASN A 143 11.24 -15.89 1.94
C ASN A 143 10.97 -14.38 1.82
N VAL A 144 11.67 -13.70 0.92
CA VAL A 144 11.61 -12.24 0.74
C VAL A 144 11.39 -11.89 -0.72
N THR A 145 10.51 -10.92 -0.96
CA THR A 145 10.35 -10.22 -2.23
C THR A 145 10.65 -8.73 -2.03
N PRO A 146 11.75 -8.21 -2.59
CA PRO A 146 11.98 -6.78 -2.66
C PRO A 146 10.95 -6.12 -3.57
N LEU A 147 10.34 -5.04 -3.10
CA LEU A 147 9.47 -4.18 -3.87
C LEU A 147 10.14 -2.82 -4.03
N ILE A 148 10.79 -2.65 -5.17
CA ILE A 148 11.67 -1.52 -5.45
C ILE A 148 10.85 -0.31 -5.89
N SER A 149 11.03 0.81 -5.21
CA SER A 149 10.28 2.02 -5.49
C SER A 149 10.89 2.82 -6.65
N ILE A 150 10.19 2.93 -7.77
CA ILE A 150 10.59 3.71 -8.96
C ILE A 150 9.42 4.61 -9.36
N GLU A 151 9.67 5.92 -9.46
CA GLU A 151 8.60 6.92 -9.66
C GLU A 151 8.52 7.47 -11.09
N GLY A 152 9.29 6.94 -12.01
CA GLY A 152 9.36 7.37 -13.40
C GLY A 152 10.69 7.02 -14.03
N ARG A 153 10.93 7.58 -15.21
CA ARG A 153 12.18 7.50 -15.95
C ARG A 153 13.03 8.73 -15.66
N ASP A 154 14.32 8.61 -15.84
CA ASP A 154 15.30 9.70 -15.84
C ASP A 154 15.08 10.73 -14.70
N LEU A 155 14.96 12.00 -15.06
CA LEU A 155 14.85 13.12 -14.12
C LEU A 155 13.57 13.07 -13.28
N THR A 156 12.46 12.58 -13.82
CA THR A 156 11.17 12.50 -13.08
C THR A 156 11.33 11.67 -11.81
N SER A 157 12.04 10.54 -11.89
CA SER A 157 12.30 9.70 -10.72
C SER A 157 13.20 10.40 -9.70
N ASP A 158 14.27 11.07 -10.16
CA ASP A 158 15.22 11.78 -9.29
C ASP A 158 14.53 12.96 -8.56
N GLU A 159 13.75 13.76 -9.26
CA GLU A 159 12.99 14.87 -8.69
C GLU A 159 11.99 14.39 -7.64
N ARG A 160 11.21 13.35 -7.95
CA ARG A 160 10.25 12.75 -7.03
C ARG A 160 10.94 12.18 -5.79
N ARG A 161 12.13 11.65 -5.92
CA ARG A 161 12.93 11.05 -4.85
C ARG A 161 13.80 12.05 -4.09
N GLY A 162 13.86 13.31 -4.55
CA GLY A 162 14.50 14.43 -3.87
C GLY A 162 16.01 14.35 -3.79
N ASN A 163 16.64 13.72 -4.78
CA ASN A 163 18.11 13.66 -4.89
C ASN A 163 18.52 13.36 -6.35
N LYS A 164 19.77 13.63 -6.70
CA LYS A 164 20.36 13.31 -8.00
C LYS A 164 20.83 11.85 -8.07
N ASP A 165 20.81 11.29 -9.28
CA ASP A 165 21.26 9.91 -9.58
C ASP A 165 20.57 8.81 -8.74
N VAL A 166 19.35 9.10 -8.28
CA VAL A 166 18.57 8.13 -7.48
C VAL A 166 18.17 6.95 -8.35
N LEU A 167 17.67 7.22 -9.55
CA LEU A 167 17.19 6.17 -10.46
C LEU A 167 18.30 5.16 -10.77
N ASN A 168 19.50 5.62 -11.17
CA ASN A 168 20.60 4.73 -11.48
C ASN A 168 21.03 3.86 -10.29
N ARG A 169 21.08 4.45 -9.08
CA ARG A 169 21.38 3.69 -7.86
C ARG A 169 20.29 2.66 -7.52
N THR A 170 19.03 3.03 -7.70
CA THR A 170 17.88 2.15 -7.51
C THR A 170 17.88 1.00 -8.53
N LEU A 171 18.16 1.29 -9.80
CA LEU A 171 18.25 0.28 -10.86
C LEU A 171 19.39 -0.72 -10.62
N ARG A 172 20.54 -0.28 -10.09
CA ARG A 172 21.61 -1.21 -9.68
C ARG A 172 21.12 -2.21 -8.61
N GLY A 173 20.40 -1.72 -7.58
CA GLY A 173 19.83 -2.60 -6.56
C GLY A 173 18.76 -3.57 -7.12
N LEU A 174 17.95 -3.10 -8.05
CA LEU A 174 16.99 -3.93 -8.80
C LEU A 174 17.72 -5.04 -9.57
N ASP A 175 18.77 -4.69 -10.32
CA ASP A 175 19.56 -5.63 -11.11
C ASP A 175 20.26 -6.68 -10.22
N HIS A 176 20.78 -6.29 -9.05
CA HIS A 176 21.32 -7.25 -8.07
C HIS A 176 20.26 -8.26 -7.60
N CYS A 177 19.02 -7.79 -7.32
CA CYS A 177 17.91 -8.69 -6.95
C CYS A 177 17.58 -9.68 -8.07
N LEU A 178 17.46 -9.20 -9.30
CA LEU A 178 17.10 -10.01 -10.46
C LEU A 178 18.20 -11.03 -10.80
N LYS A 179 19.47 -10.61 -10.80
CA LYS A 179 20.64 -11.50 -10.97
C LYS A 179 20.72 -12.57 -9.88
N ALA A 180 20.37 -12.24 -8.66
CA ALA A 180 20.30 -13.19 -7.55
C ALA A 180 19.11 -14.17 -7.65
N GLY A 181 18.19 -13.98 -8.59
CA GLY A 181 17.01 -14.83 -8.80
C GLY A 181 15.92 -14.62 -7.75
N LEU A 182 15.81 -13.45 -7.16
CA LEU A 182 14.72 -13.07 -6.28
C LEU A 182 13.43 -12.79 -7.09
N LEU A 183 12.28 -13.17 -6.54
CA LEU A 183 11.01 -12.59 -7.00
C LEU A 183 11.03 -11.10 -6.65
N THR A 184 11.08 -10.25 -7.65
CA THR A 184 11.28 -8.80 -7.44
C THR A 184 10.18 -8.01 -8.14
N GLY A 185 9.60 -7.06 -7.42
CA GLY A 185 8.60 -6.13 -7.94
C GLY A 185 9.10 -4.69 -8.00
N VAL A 186 8.35 -3.87 -8.71
CA VAL A 186 8.48 -2.41 -8.74
C VAL A 186 7.21 -1.79 -8.18
N ALA A 187 7.33 -0.85 -7.25
CA ALA A 187 6.24 0.00 -6.78
C ALA A 187 6.36 1.39 -7.39
N THR A 188 5.24 1.95 -7.79
CA THR A 188 5.18 3.33 -8.29
C THR A 188 4.02 4.08 -7.64
N SER A 189 4.23 5.35 -7.28
CA SER A 189 3.22 6.24 -6.76
C SER A 189 2.81 7.22 -7.85
N VAL A 190 1.74 6.88 -8.58
CA VAL A 190 1.26 7.68 -9.71
C VAL A 190 0.72 9.02 -9.24
N CYS A 191 1.21 10.09 -9.85
CA CYS A 191 0.85 11.47 -9.55
C CYS A 191 0.85 12.33 -10.83
N GLN A 192 0.55 13.62 -10.69
CA GLN A 192 0.47 14.54 -11.84
C GLN A 192 1.74 14.60 -12.68
N THR A 193 2.91 14.50 -12.05
CA THR A 193 4.19 14.67 -12.75
C THR A 193 4.71 13.42 -13.45
N ASN A 194 4.20 12.23 -13.10
CA ASN A 194 4.70 10.98 -13.67
C ASN A 194 3.65 10.11 -14.38
N ILE A 195 2.37 10.51 -14.37
CA ILE A 195 1.29 9.73 -14.99
C ILE A 195 1.54 9.46 -16.46
N GLY A 196 2.04 10.44 -17.23
CA GLY A 196 2.31 10.30 -18.65
C GLY A 196 3.43 9.31 -18.99
N GLU A 197 4.38 9.09 -18.07
CA GLU A 197 5.44 8.08 -18.24
C GLU A 197 4.98 6.70 -17.81
N LEU A 198 4.33 6.61 -16.63
CA LEU A 198 3.98 5.35 -15.97
C LEU A 198 2.78 4.64 -16.60
N LEU A 199 1.84 5.37 -17.19
CA LEU A 199 0.68 4.81 -17.87
C LEU A 199 0.95 4.53 -19.35
N THR A 200 2.08 3.91 -19.66
CA THR A 200 2.46 3.51 -21.01
C THR A 200 2.78 2.01 -21.09
N GLU A 201 2.40 1.37 -22.18
CA GLU A 201 2.77 -0.03 -22.42
C GLU A 201 4.29 -0.18 -22.53
N SER A 202 4.99 0.84 -23.07
CA SER A 202 6.45 0.83 -23.18
C SER A 202 7.14 0.76 -21.83
N TRP A 203 6.65 1.47 -20.82
CA TRP A 203 7.13 1.36 -19.44
C TRP A 203 7.02 -0.08 -18.89
N LEU A 204 5.87 -0.71 -19.04
CA LEU A 204 5.68 -2.08 -18.58
C LEU A 204 6.56 -3.08 -19.36
N ARG A 205 6.73 -2.89 -20.66
CA ARG A 205 7.62 -3.74 -21.48
C ARG A 205 9.09 -3.56 -21.11
N GLU A 206 9.50 -2.37 -20.72
CA GLU A 206 10.85 -2.12 -20.17
C GLU A 206 11.07 -2.89 -18.87
N LEU A 207 10.12 -2.87 -17.93
CA LEU A 207 10.18 -3.67 -16.72
C LEU A 207 10.24 -5.18 -17.01
N VAL A 208 9.47 -5.64 -18.02
CA VAL A 208 9.50 -7.05 -18.46
C VAL A 208 10.85 -7.42 -19.03
N SER A 209 11.43 -6.60 -19.91
CA SER A 209 12.73 -6.86 -20.54
C SER A 209 13.87 -6.90 -19.50
N ARG A 210 13.78 -6.09 -18.45
CA ARG A 210 14.72 -6.09 -17.34
C ARG A 210 14.57 -7.33 -16.43
N GLY A 211 13.42 -8.02 -16.48
CA GLY A 211 13.17 -9.23 -15.69
C GLY A 211 12.24 -9.04 -14.48
N VAL A 212 11.65 -7.86 -14.29
CA VAL A 212 10.74 -7.55 -13.17
C VAL A 212 9.51 -8.45 -13.22
N HIS A 213 9.12 -9.06 -12.10
CA HIS A 213 8.04 -10.06 -12.03
C HIS A 213 6.67 -9.45 -11.85
N TYR A 214 6.57 -8.36 -11.08
CA TYR A 214 5.31 -7.67 -10.83
C TYR A 214 5.51 -6.17 -10.64
N VAL A 215 4.46 -5.41 -10.88
CA VAL A 215 4.43 -3.96 -10.63
C VAL A 215 3.22 -3.62 -9.79
N TRP A 216 3.41 -2.74 -8.80
CA TRP A 216 2.34 -2.28 -7.92
C TRP A 216 2.09 -0.79 -8.18
N TYR A 217 0.91 -0.48 -8.71
CA TYR A 217 0.46 0.88 -8.92
C TYR A 217 -0.26 1.39 -7.67
N HIS A 218 0.35 2.37 -7.02
CA HIS A 218 -0.29 3.19 -5.99
C HIS A 218 -0.68 4.53 -6.59
N THR A 219 -1.76 5.14 -6.10
CA THR A 219 -2.06 6.55 -6.37
C THR A 219 -1.47 7.39 -5.26
N TYR A 220 -0.82 8.49 -5.63
CA TYR A 220 -0.29 9.44 -4.65
C TYR A 220 -1.41 10.02 -3.78
N ARG A 221 -1.15 10.09 -2.49
CA ARG A 221 -2.05 10.66 -1.49
C ARG A 221 -1.35 11.78 -0.76
N PRO A 222 -1.88 13.03 -0.80
CA PRO A 222 -1.27 14.19 -0.18
C PRO A 222 -1.51 14.18 1.35
N VAL A 223 -0.69 13.41 2.05
CA VAL A 223 -0.67 13.30 3.51
C VAL A 223 0.78 13.35 4.01
N GLY A 224 0.96 13.63 5.29
CA GLY A 224 2.27 13.64 5.95
C GLY A 224 2.97 15.01 5.89
N PRO A 225 4.23 15.06 6.40
CA PRO A 225 4.92 16.32 6.70
C PRO A 225 5.24 17.20 5.48
N LYS A 226 5.26 16.59 4.29
CA LYS A 226 5.55 17.28 3.02
C LYS A 226 4.44 17.03 2.00
N MET A 227 3.17 17.07 2.47
CA MET A 227 2.04 16.94 1.57
C MET A 227 2.11 17.96 0.44
N ASN A 228 1.82 17.53 -0.78
CA ASN A 228 1.69 18.40 -1.93
C ASN A 228 0.40 18.09 -2.69
N PRO A 229 -0.70 18.83 -2.42
CA PRO A 229 -1.97 18.58 -3.10
C PRO A 229 -1.93 18.70 -4.63
N ALA A 230 -0.98 19.48 -5.17
CA ALA A 230 -0.82 19.65 -6.62
C ALA A 230 -0.32 18.38 -7.34
N LEU A 231 0.33 17.47 -6.62
CA LEU A 231 0.75 16.18 -7.16
C LEU A 231 -0.38 15.16 -7.24
N ALA A 232 -1.51 15.37 -6.56
CA ALA A 232 -2.59 14.39 -6.54
C ALA A 232 -3.33 14.37 -7.88
N LEU A 233 -3.74 13.17 -8.28
CA LEU A 233 -4.50 12.95 -9.51
C LEU A 233 -5.88 13.60 -9.46
N ARG A 234 -6.34 14.08 -10.61
CA ARG A 234 -7.73 14.52 -10.82
C ARG A 234 -8.65 13.30 -10.94
N PRO A 235 -9.97 13.46 -10.75
CA PRO A 235 -10.95 12.36 -10.84
C PRO A 235 -10.84 11.55 -12.14
N GLU A 236 -10.72 12.21 -13.27
CA GLU A 236 -10.61 11.58 -14.60
C GLU A 236 -9.35 10.71 -14.71
N GLN A 237 -8.24 11.19 -14.14
CA GLN A 237 -6.98 10.47 -14.14
C GLN A 237 -7.01 9.23 -13.21
N LEU A 238 -7.79 9.25 -12.13
CA LEU A 238 -7.99 8.06 -11.29
C LEU A 238 -8.68 6.95 -12.09
N VAL A 239 -9.67 7.29 -12.91
CA VAL A 239 -10.34 6.36 -13.82
C VAL A 239 -9.39 5.88 -14.93
N GLU A 240 -8.57 6.78 -15.47
CA GLU A 240 -7.55 6.47 -16.47
C GLU A 240 -6.55 5.43 -15.94
N VAL A 241 -5.99 5.64 -14.74
CA VAL A 241 -5.11 4.66 -14.07
C VAL A 241 -5.79 3.29 -13.98
N ARG A 242 -7.05 3.25 -13.55
CA ARG A 242 -7.78 1.99 -13.41
C ARG A 242 -8.02 1.31 -14.77
N LYS A 243 -8.43 2.04 -15.79
CA LYS A 243 -8.62 1.53 -17.17
C LYS A 243 -7.31 0.96 -17.71
N PHE A 244 -6.22 1.71 -17.60
CA PHE A 244 -4.89 1.28 -18.02
C PHE A 244 -4.46 -0.04 -17.34
N VAL A 245 -4.57 -0.11 -16.02
CA VAL A 245 -4.19 -1.32 -15.25
C VAL A 245 -4.99 -2.54 -15.71
N VAL A 246 -6.31 -2.42 -15.88
CA VAL A 246 -7.17 -3.53 -16.32
C VAL A 246 -6.83 -3.99 -17.74
N GLU A 247 -6.57 -3.05 -18.65
CA GLU A 247 -6.20 -3.33 -20.03
C GLU A 247 -4.84 -4.03 -20.12
N MET A 248 -3.83 -3.50 -19.47
CA MET A 248 -2.45 -4.01 -19.55
C MET A 248 -2.30 -5.41 -18.95
N ARG A 249 -3.17 -5.82 -18.04
CA ARG A 249 -3.21 -7.20 -17.51
C ARG A 249 -3.40 -8.27 -18.58
N SER A 250 -3.99 -7.91 -19.70
CA SER A 250 -4.16 -8.81 -20.85
C SER A 250 -3.13 -8.64 -21.96
N ARG A 251 -2.29 -7.58 -21.89
CA ARG A 251 -1.36 -7.20 -22.96
C ARG A 251 0.10 -7.44 -22.65
N VAL A 252 0.51 -7.30 -21.37
CA VAL A 252 1.92 -7.38 -20.98
C VAL A 252 2.17 -8.51 -19.99
N PRO A 253 3.23 -9.37 -20.16
CA PRO A 253 3.49 -10.53 -19.31
C PRO A 253 4.16 -10.17 -17.99
N ILE A 254 3.54 -9.27 -17.22
CA ILE A 254 3.92 -8.87 -15.88
C ILE A 254 2.68 -8.87 -14.98
N ALA A 255 2.83 -9.26 -13.70
CA ALA A 255 1.72 -9.14 -12.78
C ALA A 255 1.52 -7.68 -12.37
N ILE A 256 0.33 -7.12 -12.61
CA ILE A 256 0.01 -5.74 -12.29
C ILE A 256 -0.94 -5.72 -11.09
N ILE A 257 -0.51 -5.13 -9.97
CA ILE A 257 -1.24 -5.11 -8.71
C ILE A 257 -1.85 -3.73 -8.49
N ASP A 258 -3.13 -3.71 -8.16
CA ASP A 258 -3.85 -2.63 -7.52
C ASP A 258 -4.72 -3.23 -6.39
N ALA A 259 -4.56 -2.78 -5.18
CA ALA A 259 -5.26 -3.32 -4.02
C ALA A 259 -6.56 -2.56 -3.67
N TYR A 260 -6.97 -1.60 -4.51
CA TYR A 260 -8.04 -0.65 -4.18
C TYR A 260 -9.37 -0.92 -4.87
N TYR A 261 -9.49 -2.05 -5.57
CA TYR A 261 -10.71 -2.39 -6.31
C TYR A 261 -11.00 -3.90 -6.22
N ASP A 262 -12.26 -4.24 -6.09
CA ASP A 262 -12.71 -5.62 -6.20
C ASP A 262 -12.76 -6.10 -7.66
N HIS A 263 -13.26 -7.31 -7.88
CA HIS A 263 -13.36 -7.91 -9.21
C HIS A 263 -14.45 -7.27 -10.10
N ARG A 264 -15.40 -6.55 -9.51
CA ARG A 264 -16.45 -5.80 -10.23
C ARG A 264 -16.00 -4.38 -10.57
N GLY A 265 -14.84 -3.97 -10.11
CA GLY A 265 -14.33 -2.60 -10.26
C GLY A 265 -14.86 -1.63 -9.22
N GLN A 266 -15.56 -2.15 -8.21
CA GLN A 266 -15.95 -1.34 -7.06
C GLN A 266 -14.74 -1.01 -6.24
N ALA A 267 -14.60 0.26 -5.88
CA ALA A 267 -13.52 0.68 -5.01
C ALA A 267 -13.66 0.07 -3.60
N LEU A 268 -12.55 -0.20 -2.96
CA LEU A 268 -12.48 -0.63 -1.56
C LEU A 268 -11.22 -0.10 -0.90
N CYS A 269 -11.33 0.17 0.40
CA CYS A 269 -10.18 0.48 1.24
C CYS A 269 -9.78 -0.79 2.01
N PRO A 270 -8.56 -1.30 1.85
CA PRO A 270 -8.11 -2.50 2.57
C PRO A 270 -8.24 -2.38 4.09
N MET A 271 -8.11 -1.18 4.63
CA MET A 271 -8.24 -0.93 6.07
C MET A 271 -9.70 -0.93 6.53
N SER A 272 -10.62 -0.36 5.73
CA SER A 272 -12.06 -0.41 6.02
C SER A 272 -12.63 -1.82 5.91
N THR A 273 -12.11 -2.64 5.00
CA THR A 273 -12.46 -4.06 4.93
C THR A 273 -11.81 -4.89 6.03
N GLY A 274 -10.82 -4.32 6.71
CA GLY A 274 -10.10 -4.99 7.80
C GLY A 274 -9.08 -6.03 7.36
N ILE A 275 -8.75 -6.12 6.06
CA ILE A 275 -7.81 -7.12 5.56
C ILE A 275 -6.36 -6.84 5.96
N SER A 276 -6.03 -5.60 6.27
CA SER A 276 -4.69 -5.22 6.74
C SER A 276 -4.72 -4.02 7.66
N HIS A 277 -3.74 -3.96 8.56
CA HIS A 277 -3.42 -2.80 9.38
C HIS A 277 -1.92 -2.55 9.40
N HIS A 278 -1.53 -1.45 10.01
CA HIS A 278 -0.16 -0.97 10.06
C HIS A 278 0.34 -0.88 11.51
N VAL A 279 1.60 -1.13 11.71
CA VAL A 279 2.33 -0.81 12.93
C VAL A 279 3.35 0.26 12.59
N GLY A 280 3.25 1.41 13.24
CA GLY A 280 4.18 2.52 13.06
C GLY A 280 5.53 2.29 13.75
N PRO A 281 6.56 3.08 13.42
CA PRO A 281 7.92 2.91 13.97
C PRO A 281 7.99 3.19 15.47
N THR A 282 6.97 3.84 16.04
CA THR A 282 6.83 4.06 17.49
C THR A 282 6.12 2.92 18.22
N GLY A 283 5.69 1.86 17.50
CA GLY A 283 4.96 0.72 18.07
C GLY A 283 3.45 0.88 18.10
N GLY A 284 2.91 2.04 17.69
CA GLY A 284 1.46 2.27 17.60
C GLY A 284 0.80 1.36 16.57
N ILE A 285 -0.36 0.79 16.91
CA ILE A 285 -1.18 0.01 15.99
C ILE A 285 -2.14 0.96 15.28
N GLU A 286 -1.85 1.24 14.03
CA GLU A 286 -2.51 2.25 13.20
C GLU A 286 -3.50 1.61 12.23
N PRO A 287 -4.60 2.30 11.86
CA PRO A 287 -5.47 1.82 10.80
C PRO A 287 -4.74 1.62 9.47
N CYS A 288 -3.84 2.55 9.11
CA CYS A 288 -3.20 2.63 7.80
C CYS A 288 -1.89 3.40 7.91
N PRO A 289 -0.86 3.15 7.07
CA PRO A 289 0.40 3.89 7.10
C PRO A 289 0.27 5.41 7.00
N ILE A 290 -0.81 5.90 6.36
CA ILE A 290 -1.08 7.33 6.18
C ILE A 290 -2.07 7.90 7.19
N ILE A 291 -2.53 7.13 8.16
CA ILE A 291 -3.37 7.55 9.28
C ILE A 291 -2.60 7.22 10.56
N GLN A 292 -1.74 8.15 10.95
CA GLN A 292 -0.75 7.96 11.99
C GLN A 292 -1.32 8.33 13.38
N PHE A 293 -2.37 7.58 13.77
CA PHE A 293 -2.98 7.63 15.10
C PHE A 293 -3.16 6.22 15.63
N ALA A 294 -2.93 6.02 16.91
CA ALA A 294 -3.09 4.73 17.58
C ALA A 294 -3.66 4.88 18.99
N ALA A 295 -4.63 4.06 19.33
CA ALA A 295 -5.08 3.85 20.70
C ALA A 295 -4.29 2.74 21.41
N GLU A 296 -3.76 1.80 20.64
CA GLU A 296 -3.05 0.61 21.13
C GLU A 296 -1.58 0.59 20.67
N ASP A 297 -0.78 -0.27 21.35
CA ASP A 297 0.65 -0.44 21.09
C ASP A 297 1.03 -1.92 21.04
N ILE A 298 1.99 -2.30 20.18
CA ILE A 298 2.48 -3.68 20.08
C ILE A 298 3.24 -4.17 21.32
N ARG A 299 3.60 -3.26 22.22
CA ARG A 299 4.25 -3.59 23.51
C ARG A 299 3.26 -3.99 24.60
N ASP A 300 1.95 -3.90 24.32
CA ASP A 300 0.91 -4.37 25.24
C ASP A 300 1.20 -5.81 25.69
N PRO A 301 1.30 -6.09 27.01
CA PRO A 301 1.65 -7.41 27.52
C PRO A 301 0.63 -8.50 27.16
N ARG A 302 -0.60 -8.14 26.81
CA ARG A 302 -1.63 -9.09 26.33
C ARG A 302 -1.30 -9.67 24.96
N GLY A 303 -0.36 -9.04 24.22
CA GLY A 303 0.07 -9.44 22.90
C GLY A 303 -0.85 -8.97 21.78
N ILE A 304 -0.27 -8.79 20.57
CA ILE A 304 -0.92 -8.16 19.42
C ILE A 304 -2.27 -8.80 19.04
N GLY A 305 -2.43 -10.11 19.23
CA GLY A 305 -3.67 -10.83 18.91
C GLY A 305 -4.86 -10.35 19.73
N ILE A 306 -4.69 -10.17 21.05
CA ILE A 306 -5.72 -9.68 21.98
C ILE A 306 -5.90 -8.17 21.77
N THR A 307 -4.80 -7.44 21.73
CA THR A 307 -4.79 -5.97 21.59
C THR A 307 -5.56 -5.50 20.36
N MET A 308 -5.33 -6.10 19.19
CA MET A 308 -6.07 -5.74 17.96
C MET A 308 -7.52 -6.21 17.97
N ARG A 309 -7.80 -7.41 18.53
CA ARG A 309 -9.17 -7.93 18.61
C ARG A 309 -10.07 -7.03 19.45
N ASP A 310 -9.55 -6.55 20.57
CA ASP A 310 -10.29 -5.79 21.58
C ASP A 310 -10.27 -4.26 21.29
N SER A 311 -9.57 -3.82 20.22
CA SER A 311 -9.46 -2.40 19.85
C SER A 311 -10.79 -1.81 19.40
N GLY A 312 -11.36 -0.95 20.22
CA GLY A 312 -12.52 -0.14 19.86
C GLY A 312 -12.21 0.86 18.76
N PHE A 313 -11.00 1.42 18.75
CA PHE A 313 -10.52 2.36 17.74
C PHE A 313 -10.50 1.74 16.34
N LEU A 314 -9.85 0.58 16.19
CA LEU A 314 -9.78 -0.12 14.90
C LEU A 314 -11.16 -0.62 14.46
N LYS A 315 -12.03 -1.04 15.40
CA LYS A 315 -13.40 -1.44 15.09
C LYS A 315 -14.20 -0.29 14.51
N ASP A 316 -14.27 0.83 15.22
CA ASP A 316 -15.01 2.00 14.78
C ASP A 316 -14.44 2.55 13.46
N PHE A 317 -13.11 2.55 13.31
CA PHE A 317 -12.48 2.96 12.06
C PHE A 317 -12.98 2.11 10.87
N ARG A 318 -13.05 0.78 11.01
CA ARG A 318 -13.57 -0.09 9.95
C ARG A 318 -15.04 0.16 9.66
N GLU A 319 -15.86 0.18 10.70
CA GLU A 319 -17.32 0.26 10.57
C GLU A 319 -17.76 1.62 10.04
N LEU A 320 -17.25 2.71 10.62
CA LEU A 320 -17.63 4.06 10.21
C LEU A 320 -17.05 4.43 8.85
N SER A 321 -15.77 4.11 8.58
CA SER A 321 -15.20 4.40 7.27
C SER A 321 -15.91 3.62 6.16
N ALA A 322 -16.20 2.33 6.34
CA ALA A 322 -16.92 1.53 5.36
C ALA A 322 -18.37 2.01 5.12
N ARG A 323 -19.02 2.59 6.13
CA ARG A 323 -20.36 3.17 6.01
C ARG A 323 -20.38 4.46 5.20
N HIS A 324 -19.30 5.25 5.27
CA HIS A 324 -19.28 6.60 4.72
C HIS A 324 -18.54 6.75 3.40
N THR A 325 -17.59 5.86 3.08
CA THR A 325 -16.85 5.89 1.81
C THR A 325 -16.37 4.51 1.40
N ARG A 326 -16.17 4.31 0.11
CA ARG A 326 -15.44 3.16 -0.45
C ARG A 326 -14.00 3.53 -0.83
N GLY A 327 -13.67 4.81 -0.79
CA GLY A 327 -12.35 5.36 -1.11
C GLY A 327 -11.42 5.47 0.10
N CYS A 328 -10.48 6.39 0.01
CA CYS A 328 -9.55 6.69 1.08
C CYS A 328 -10.20 7.64 2.10
N VAL A 329 -10.57 7.13 3.27
CA VAL A 329 -11.32 7.89 4.27
C VAL A 329 -10.62 9.19 4.68
N VAL A 330 -9.29 9.19 4.84
CA VAL A 330 -8.56 10.41 5.24
C VAL A 330 -8.59 11.50 4.17
N LEU A 331 -8.73 11.13 2.90
CA LEU A 331 -8.86 12.11 1.81
C LEU A 331 -10.30 12.57 1.58
N GLU A 332 -11.26 11.68 1.75
CA GLU A 332 -12.67 11.96 1.43
C GLU A 332 -13.45 12.44 2.66
N ARG A 333 -13.06 12.01 3.85
CA ARG A 333 -13.73 12.30 5.12
C ARG A 333 -12.71 12.50 6.26
N PRO A 334 -11.83 13.49 6.17
CA PRO A 334 -10.90 13.82 7.26
C PRO A 334 -11.63 14.18 8.56
N ASP A 335 -12.82 14.78 8.47
CA ASP A 335 -13.74 15.06 9.58
C ASP A 335 -14.09 13.78 10.38
N LEU A 336 -14.42 12.70 9.68
CA LEU A 336 -14.75 11.42 10.31
C LEU A 336 -13.53 10.79 10.99
N VAL A 337 -12.35 10.86 10.36
CA VAL A 337 -11.11 10.37 10.99
C VAL A 337 -10.83 11.11 12.28
N LYS A 338 -10.98 12.46 12.29
CA LYS A 338 -10.86 13.28 13.50
C LYS A 338 -11.83 12.85 14.59
N GLU A 339 -13.11 12.66 14.24
CA GLU A 339 -14.14 12.19 15.17
C GLU A 339 -13.75 10.87 15.85
N ILE A 340 -13.31 9.89 15.06
CA ILE A 340 -12.88 8.57 15.58
C ILE A 340 -11.66 8.71 16.49
N VAL A 341 -10.67 9.51 16.10
CA VAL A 341 -9.45 9.77 16.88
C VAL A 341 -9.80 10.37 18.25
N LEU A 342 -10.64 11.40 18.27
CA LEU A 342 -11.06 12.07 19.52
C LEU A 342 -11.89 11.13 20.41
N LYS A 343 -12.82 10.36 19.83
CA LYS A 343 -13.68 9.42 20.55
C LYS A 343 -12.88 8.39 21.35
N HIS A 344 -11.77 7.91 20.78
CA HIS A 344 -10.95 6.86 21.39
C HIS A 344 -9.69 7.38 22.10
N GLY A 345 -9.48 8.71 22.15
CA GLY A 345 -8.26 9.28 22.68
C GLY A 345 -7.00 8.76 21.98
N ALA A 346 -7.10 8.43 20.68
CA ALA A 346 -5.97 7.90 19.95
C ALA A 346 -4.85 8.93 19.84
N ARG A 347 -3.63 8.52 20.23
CA ARG A 347 -2.46 9.42 20.22
C ARG A 347 -1.94 9.62 18.80
N ASP A 348 -1.40 10.80 18.54
CA ASP A 348 -0.56 11.07 17.38
C ASP A 348 0.69 10.18 17.45
N THR A 349 0.91 9.35 16.43
CA THR A 349 2.06 8.45 16.33
C THR A 349 3.15 9.01 15.42
N THR A 350 2.94 10.21 14.87
CA THR A 350 3.99 10.93 14.17
C THR A 350 5.01 11.47 15.18
N LEU A 351 6.25 11.55 14.74
CA LEU A 351 7.31 12.11 15.58
C LEU A 351 7.30 13.65 15.60
N ARG A 352 6.46 14.27 14.78
CA ARG A 352 6.29 15.74 14.69
C ARG A 352 5.14 16.29 15.53
N GLY A 353 4.20 15.43 15.96
CA GLY A 353 3.06 15.84 16.81
C GLY A 353 2.03 16.78 16.16
N THR A 354 1.96 16.81 14.82
CA THR A 354 1.10 17.74 14.07
C THR A 354 -0.03 17.06 13.29
N ALA A 355 -0.21 15.74 13.42
CA ALA A 355 -1.16 14.99 12.63
C ALA A 355 -2.62 15.46 12.79
N MET A 356 -3.02 15.93 13.98
CA MET A 356 -4.36 16.48 14.20
C MET A 356 -4.56 17.81 13.47
N ALA A 357 -3.58 18.71 13.55
CA ALA A 357 -3.63 19.97 12.83
C ALA A 357 -3.61 19.76 11.30
N GLU A 358 -2.89 18.74 10.83
CA GLU A 358 -2.90 18.33 9.42
C GLU A 358 -4.28 17.85 8.97
N LEU A 359 -5.00 17.06 9.80
CA LEU A 359 -6.38 16.67 9.52
C LEU A 359 -7.32 17.87 9.45
N ASP A 360 -7.16 18.85 10.34
CA ASP A 360 -7.98 20.06 10.36
C ASP A 360 -7.77 20.93 9.12
N ALA A 361 -6.57 20.92 8.57
CA ALA A 361 -6.22 21.69 7.37
C ALA A 361 -6.60 20.96 6.06
N MET A 362 -7.01 19.68 6.11
CA MET A 362 -7.32 18.90 4.91
C MET A 362 -8.63 19.32 4.27
N THR A 363 -8.60 19.60 2.98
CA THR A 363 -9.81 19.76 2.16
C THR A 363 -10.21 18.39 1.59
N PRO A 364 -11.46 17.94 1.79
CA PRO A 364 -11.98 16.70 1.20
C PRO A 364 -11.77 16.64 -0.31
N ARG A 365 -11.34 15.48 -0.80
CA ARG A 365 -11.06 15.27 -2.22
C ARG A 365 -11.35 13.83 -2.64
N PHE A 366 -11.60 13.62 -3.91
CA PHE A 366 -11.70 12.27 -4.46
C PHE A 366 -10.41 11.48 -4.32
N SER A 367 -10.56 10.17 -4.10
CA SER A 367 -9.47 9.21 -4.10
C SER A 367 -9.70 8.14 -5.19
N GLN A 368 -9.65 6.86 -4.89
CA GLN A 368 -9.97 5.80 -5.86
C GLN A 368 -11.48 5.59 -6.10
N TRP A 369 -12.35 6.17 -5.30
CA TRP A 369 -13.80 5.94 -5.42
C TRP A 369 -14.50 7.03 -6.22
N LEU A 370 -15.05 6.63 -7.36
CA LEU A 370 -15.85 7.47 -8.25
C LEU A 370 -17.10 6.68 -8.63
N PRO A 371 -18.22 6.85 -7.90
CA PRO A 371 -19.47 6.12 -8.18
C PRO A 371 -19.94 6.33 -9.62
N GLY A 372 -20.28 5.22 -10.29
CA GLY A 372 -20.68 5.21 -11.69
C GLY A 372 -19.54 5.15 -12.70
N GLU A 373 -18.29 5.06 -12.23
CA GLU A 373 -17.07 4.94 -13.07
C GLU A 373 -16.36 3.61 -12.81
N GLU A 374 -17.11 2.56 -12.48
CA GLU A 374 -16.54 1.26 -12.19
C GLU A 374 -15.93 0.63 -13.45
N VAL A 375 -14.70 0.11 -13.30
CA VAL A 375 -14.00 -0.61 -14.35
C VAL A 375 -13.76 -2.06 -13.90
N PRO A 376 -14.64 -3.01 -14.31
CA PRO A 376 -14.53 -4.41 -13.90
C PRO A 376 -13.27 -5.10 -14.43
N GLU A 377 -12.80 -6.10 -13.69
CA GLU A 377 -11.72 -6.96 -14.14
C GLU A 377 -12.11 -7.76 -15.38
N ARG A 378 -11.27 -7.70 -16.41
CA ARG A 378 -11.45 -8.46 -17.65
C ARG A 378 -10.74 -9.81 -17.62
N HIS A 379 -9.52 -9.86 -17.07
CA HIS A 379 -8.71 -11.08 -17.06
C HIS A 379 -9.15 -12.03 -15.94
N TRP A 380 -9.47 -13.30 -16.28
CA TRP A 380 -10.05 -14.28 -15.38
C TRP A 380 -9.24 -14.53 -14.09
N MET A 381 -7.89 -14.58 -14.20
CA MET A 381 -7.00 -14.81 -13.06
C MET A 381 -7.13 -13.68 -12.01
N TYR A 382 -7.15 -12.42 -12.45
CA TYR A 382 -7.33 -11.29 -11.55
C TYR A 382 -8.76 -11.26 -10.96
N ARG A 383 -9.78 -11.65 -11.74
CA ARG A 383 -11.14 -11.82 -11.22
C ARG A 383 -11.17 -12.83 -10.08
N LEU A 384 -10.51 -13.98 -10.27
CA LEU A 384 -10.44 -15.04 -9.25
C LEU A 384 -9.63 -14.57 -8.04
N SER A 385 -8.43 -14.04 -8.23
CA SER A 385 -7.57 -13.54 -7.16
C SER A 385 -8.27 -12.48 -6.32
N LYS A 386 -8.94 -11.51 -6.94
CA LYS A 386 -9.66 -10.46 -6.22
C LYS A 386 -10.85 -11.00 -5.41
N LYS A 387 -11.55 -12.03 -5.87
CA LYS A 387 -12.61 -12.68 -5.06
C LYS A 387 -12.08 -13.28 -3.77
N PHE A 388 -10.85 -13.78 -3.76
CA PHE A 388 -10.27 -14.44 -2.59
C PHE A 388 -9.47 -13.49 -1.69
N TRP A 389 -8.70 -12.56 -2.26
CA TRP A 389 -7.72 -11.75 -1.55
C TRP A 389 -8.12 -10.29 -1.35
N PHE A 390 -8.91 -9.73 -2.25
CA PHE A 390 -9.26 -8.31 -2.30
C PHE A 390 -10.75 -8.11 -2.52
N SER A 391 -11.59 -8.80 -1.74
CA SER A 391 -13.02 -8.55 -1.70
C SER A 391 -13.37 -7.58 -0.57
N ASP A 392 -14.61 -7.13 -0.56
CA ASP A 392 -15.12 -6.27 0.51
C ASP A 392 -15.43 -7.03 1.81
N PHE A 393 -15.44 -8.37 1.76
CA PHE A 393 -15.79 -9.26 2.87
C PHE A 393 -17.11 -8.88 3.57
N GLY A 394 -17.98 -8.16 2.89
CA GLY A 394 -19.24 -7.65 3.41
C GLY A 394 -19.13 -6.38 4.24
N ALA A 395 -18.00 -5.70 4.23
CA ALA A 395 -17.80 -4.46 4.99
C ALA A 395 -18.73 -3.32 4.53
N TYR A 396 -19.06 -3.27 3.24
CA TYR A 396 -19.84 -2.17 2.64
C TYR A 396 -21.33 -2.46 2.48
N ARG A 397 -21.93 -3.36 3.28
CA ARG A 397 -23.34 -3.76 3.14
C ARG A 397 -24.33 -2.60 3.25
N ASP A 398 -24.01 -1.60 4.06
CA ASP A 398 -24.90 -0.48 4.39
C ASP A 398 -24.52 0.85 3.71
N THR A 399 -23.53 0.84 2.81
CA THR A 399 -22.91 2.06 2.25
C THR A 399 -23.75 2.73 1.14
N ALA A 400 -24.78 2.09 0.62
CA ALA A 400 -25.25 2.36 -0.73
C ALA A 400 -25.85 3.76 -0.95
N GLN A 401 -26.68 4.30 -0.06
CA GLN A 401 -27.45 5.51 -0.40
C GLN A 401 -26.80 6.84 0.05
N ASP A 402 -26.24 6.90 1.24
CA ASP A 402 -25.68 8.16 1.78
C ASP A 402 -24.35 8.54 1.16
N ALA A 403 -23.51 7.56 0.85
CA ALA A 403 -22.20 7.78 0.27
C ALA A 403 -22.26 8.21 -1.20
N GLU A 404 -23.22 7.67 -1.99
CA GLU A 404 -23.45 8.12 -3.37
C GLU A 404 -24.01 9.55 -3.44
N GLY A 405 -24.90 9.91 -2.54
CA GLY A 405 -25.44 11.26 -2.44
C GLY A 405 -24.35 12.29 -2.11
N ARG A 406 -23.42 11.95 -1.23
CA ARG A 406 -22.26 12.81 -0.88
C ARG A 406 -21.23 12.89 -2.00
N ALA A 407 -20.96 11.79 -2.68
CA ALA A 407 -20.07 11.80 -3.84
C ALA A 407 -20.61 12.68 -4.96
N ARG A 408 -21.95 12.71 -5.19
CA ARG A 408 -22.55 13.65 -6.12
C ARG A 408 -22.38 15.11 -5.68
N LYS A 409 -22.58 15.40 -4.41
CA LYS A 409 -22.37 16.77 -3.86
C LYS A 409 -20.89 17.19 -4.00
N LEU A 410 -19.95 16.29 -3.70
CA LEU A 410 -18.53 16.56 -3.85
C LEU A 410 -18.14 16.80 -5.32
N ARG A 411 -18.71 16.01 -6.26
CA ARG A 411 -18.54 16.26 -7.71
C ARG A 411 -19.02 17.64 -8.13
N GLN A 412 -20.20 18.07 -7.63
CA GLN A 412 -20.73 19.40 -7.93
C GLN A 412 -19.84 20.52 -7.39
N GLN A 413 -19.28 20.36 -6.19
CA GLN A 413 -18.36 21.33 -5.59
C GLN A 413 -16.99 21.42 -6.26
N LEU A 414 -16.54 20.33 -6.89
CA LEU A 414 -15.23 20.21 -7.54
C LEU A 414 -15.27 20.44 -9.05
N GLN A 415 -16.47 20.60 -9.66
CA GLN A 415 -16.56 21.03 -11.04
C GLN A 415 -16.11 22.52 -11.13
N PRO A 416 -15.19 22.87 -12.03
CA PRO A 416 -14.86 24.27 -12.26
C PRO A 416 -16.17 25.00 -12.63
N VAL A 417 -16.44 26.11 -11.98
CA VAL A 417 -17.50 27.03 -12.39
C VAL A 417 -17.16 27.41 -13.84
N SER A 418 -17.94 26.91 -14.79
CA SER A 418 -17.86 27.35 -16.16
C SER A 418 -18.31 28.81 -16.15
N ASN A 419 -17.34 29.73 -16.07
CA ASN A 419 -17.59 31.14 -16.29
C ASN A 419 -18.14 31.26 -17.70
N GLY A 420 -19.45 31.46 -17.79
CA GLY A 420 -20.12 31.84 -19.01
C GLY A 420 -19.54 33.18 -19.48
N ILE A 421 -18.53 33.09 -20.34
CA ILE A 421 -18.17 34.24 -21.20
C ILE A 421 -19.26 34.31 -22.24
N SER A 422 -20.33 35.07 -21.93
CA SER A 422 -21.23 35.54 -22.95
C SER A 422 -20.46 36.51 -23.85
N SER A 423 -20.07 36.01 -25.02
CA SER A 423 -19.63 36.88 -26.10
C SER A 423 -20.85 37.68 -26.57
N SER A 424 -21.04 38.86 -26.02
CA SER A 424 -21.87 39.90 -26.63
C SER A 424 -21.04 40.60 -27.70
N THR A 425 -21.05 40.01 -28.90
CA THR A 425 -20.81 40.78 -30.10
C THR A 425 -22.17 41.37 -30.52
N GLN A 426 -22.31 42.63 -30.42
CA GLN A 426 -23.29 43.42 -31.17
C GLN A 426 -22.59 44.44 -32.07
N PRO A 427 -23.24 44.82 -33.13
CA PRO A 427 -22.67 45.13 -34.49
C PRO A 427 -21.96 46.43 -34.60
#